data_578dc91112f7cdfae5cbc433904ed69c
#
_entry.id   578dc91112f7cdfae5cbc433904ed69c
#
_cell.length_a   1.000
_cell.length_b   1.000
_cell.length_c   1.000
_cell.angle_alpha   90.00
_cell.angle_beta   90.00
_cell.angle_gamma   90.00
#
_symmetry.space_group_name_H-M   'P 1'
#
loop_
_entity.id
_entity.type
_entity.pdbx_description
1 polymer ?
#
loop_
_entity_poly.entity_id
_entity_poly.type
_entity_poly.pdbx_seq_one_letter_code
_entity_poly.pdbx_strand_id
1 'polypeptide(L)'
;MTALDKTGLKILNFQQLLNQLTAKTQELFGDDVNTDQNSALGMYIRVISWLQNIVNQDLEAVYYSSFVDQAEGVSLDRLGSNYSVTRNPAQAATVMLDFTGTTGTVIPEETVYTTESGVEFEMVDTVTLDDSGKG
;
A
#
# COMPACT_ATOMS: atom_id res chain seq x y z
N MET A 1 19.87 -14.64 -12.10
CA MET A 1 18.80 -15.64 -12.04
C MET A 1 18.18 -15.57 -10.66
N THR A 2 16.89 -15.31 -10.56
CA THR A 2 16.17 -15.31 -9.28
C THR A 2 16.12 -16.74 -8.77
N ALA A 3 16.53 -16.99 -7.55
CA ALA A 3 16.54 -18.34 -7.00
C ALA A 3 15.90 -18.34 -5.61
N LEU A 4 15.03 -19.32 -5.37
CA LEU A 4 14.59 -19.69 -4.05
C LEU A 4 15.62 -20.70 -3.50
N ASP A 5 16.28 -20.33 -2.41
CA ASP A 5 17.24 -21.20 -1.74
C ASP A 5 16.86 -21.42 -0.25
N LYS A 6 17.74 -22.08 0.49
CA LYS A 6 17.51 -22.35 1.93
C LYS A 6 17.39 -21.10 2.80
N THR A 7 17.77 -19.93 2.28
CA THR A 7 17.70 -18.63 2.98
C THR A 7 16.52 -17.79 2.51
N GLY A 8 15.69 -18.29 1.58
CA GLY A 8 14.53 -17.62 1.04
C GLY A 8 14.71 -17.15 -0.41
N LEU A 9 13.89 -16.19 -0.81
CA LEU A 9 13.90 -15.62 -2.16
C LEU A 9 15.09 -14.66 -2.31
N LYS A 10 15.95 -14.94 -3.30
CA LYS A 10 17.03 -14.04 -3.73
C LYS A 10 16.67 -13.46 -5.09
N ILE A 11 16.51 -12.16 -5.14
CA ILE A 11 16.29 -11.42 -6.37
C ILE A 11 17.49 -10.54 -6.70
N LEU A 12 17.69 -10.31 -7.99
CA LEU A 12 18.72 -9.41 -8.46
C LEU A 12 18.14 -7.99 -8.52
N ASN A 13 18.91 -7.02 -8.01
CA ASN A 13 18.60 -5.62 -8.17
C ASN A 13 18.98 -5.11 -9.57
N PHE A 14 18.56 -3.87 -9.90
CA PHE A 14 18.80 -3.27 -11.20
C PHE A 14 20.28 -3.31 -11.63
N GLN A 15 21.22 -2.99 -10.74
CA GLN A 15 22.64 -2.94 -11.08
C GLN A 15 23.21 -4.33 -11.38
N GLN A 16 22.78 -5.33 -10.62
CA GLN A 16 23.17 -6.73 -10.85
C GLN A 16 22.62 -7.26 -12.17
N LEU A 17 21.38 -6.93 -12.49
CA LEU A 17 20.74 -7.26 -13.78
C LEU A 17 21.49 -6.59 -14.93
N LEU A 18 21.79 -5.30 -14.80
CA LEU A 18 22.53 -4.54 -15.80
C LEU A 18 23.90 -5.19 -16.07
N ASN A 19 24.65 -5.52 -15.03
CA ASN A 19 25.95 -6.17 -15.16
C ASN A 19 25.86 -7.53 -15.83
N GLN A 20 24.85 -8.36 -15.45
CA GLN A 20 24.66 -9.67 -16.07
C GLN A 20 24.26 -9.59 -17.54
N LEU A 21 23.34 -8.67 -17.89
CA LEU A 21 22.92 -8.48 -19.28
C LEU A 21 24.06 -7.92 -20.13
N THR A 22 24.84 -6.98 -19.60
CA THR A 22 26.02 -6.45 -20.30
C THR A 22 27.04 -7.57 -20.58
N ALA A 23 27.39 -8.34 -19.55
CA ALA A 23 28.32 -9.48 -19.72
C ALA A 23 27.79 -10.52 -20.71
N LYS A 24 26.49 -10.85 -20.66
CA LYS A 24 25.86 -11.80 -21.60
C LYS A 24 25.84 -11.26 -23.02
N THR A 25 25.64 -9.95 -23.19
CA THR A 25 25.70 -9.29 -24.49
C THR A 25 27.09 -9.37 -25.10
N GLN A 26 28.13 -9.08 -24.30
CA GLN A 26 29.52 -9.19 -24.76
C GLN A 26 29.90 -10.64 -25.11
N GLU A 27 29.45 -11.62 -24.32
CA GLU A 27 29.66 -13.04 -24.64
C GLU A 27 29.05 -13.42 -26.00
N LEU A 28 27.86 -12.86 -26.34
CA LEU A 28 27.14 -13.24 -27.58
C LEU A 28 27.57 -12.47 -28.82
N PHE A 29 27.95 -11.19 -28.65
CA PHE A 29 28.22 -10.28 -29.78
C PHE A 29 29.71 -9.95 -29.93
N GLY A 30 30.55 -10.39 -28.98
CA GLY A 30 31.98 -10.09 -28.92
C GLY A 30 32.28 -9.01 -27.87
N ASP A 31 33.54 -9.05 -27.36
CA ASP A 31 33.98 -8.14 -26.29
C ASP A 31 34.11 -6.68 -26.74
N ASP A 32 34.18 -6.44 -28.04
CA ASP A 32 34.31 -5.13 -28.66
C ASP A 32 32.93 -4.45 -28.88
N VAL A 33 31.83 -5.13 -28.58
CA VAL A 33 30.48 -4.58 -28.73
C VAL A 33 30.30 -3.36 -27.82
N ASN A 34 29.80 -2.25 -28.42
CA ASN A 34 29.54 -1.03 -27.65
C ASN A 34 28.30 -1.15 -26.78
N THR A 35 28.50 -1.32 -25.50
CA THR A 35 27.47 -1.37 -24.46
C THR A 35 27.41 -0.13 -23.57
N ASP A 36 28.07 0.97 -24.00
CA ASP A 36 28.05 2.23 -23.28
C ASP A 36 26.63 2.75 -23.08
N GLN A 37 26.43 3.49 -22.00
CA GLN A 37 25.09 3.98 -21.62
C GLN A 37 24.37 4.79 -22.70
N ASN A 38 25.14 5.44 -23.60
CA ASN A 38 24.62 6.27 -24.68
C ASN A 38 24.57 5.52 -26.03
N SER A 39 25.03 4.26 -26.08
CA SER A 39 24.89 3.44 -27.27
C SER A 39 23.46 2.87 -27.38
N ALA A 40 23.01 2.58 -28.61
CA ALA A 40 21.69 1.96 -28.81
C ALA A 40 21.55 0.66 -28.01
N LEU A 41 22.55 -0.20 -28.06
CA LEU A 41 22.54 -1.49 -27.35
C LEU A 41 22.58 -1.30 -25.82
N GLY A 42 23.42 -0.37 -25.34
CA GLY A 42 23.47 -0.04 -23.91
C GLY A 42 22.15 0.52 -23.38
N MET A 43 21.43 1.32 -24.17
CA MET A 43 20.07 1.78 -23.82
C MET A 43 19.07 0.62 -23.75
N TYR A 44 19.09 -0.31 -24.72
CA TYR A 44 18.25 -1.51 -24.68
C TYR A 44 18.52 -2.39 -23.46
N ILE A 45 19.78 -2.64 -23.13
CA ILE A 45 20.18 -3.39 -21.95
C ILE A 45 19.60 -2.75 -20.67
N ARG A 46 19.66 -1.41 -20.57
CA ARG A 46 19.11 -0.67 -19.42
C ARG A 46 17.60 -0.78 -19.32
N VAL A 47 16.88 -0.66 -20.44
CA VAL A 47 15.41 -0.81 -20.48
C VAL A 47 15.00 -2.22 -20.05
N ILE A 48 15.69 -3.25 -20.56
CA ILE A 48 15.41 -4.65 -20.18
C ILE A 48 15.73 -4.87 -18.69
N SER A 49 16.85 -4.35 -18.21
CA SER A 49 17.22 -4.45 -16.78
C SER A 49 16.21 -3.76 -15.88
N TRP A 50 15.68 -2.62 -16.31
CA TRP A 50 14.64 -1.89 -15.57
C TRP A 50 13.32 -2.66 -15.52
N LEU A 51 12.85 -3.17 -16.66
CA LEU A 51 11.65 -4.01 -16.72
C LEU A 51 11.79 -5.27 -15.85
N GLN A 52 12.91 -5.96 -15.94
CA GLN A 52 13.17 -7.15 -15.11
C GLN A 52 13.22 -6.80 -13.62
N ASN A 53 13.76 -5.63 -13.26
CA ASN A 53 13.78 -5.18 -11.86
C ASN A 53 12.37 -4.92 -11.31
N ILE A 54 11.44 -4.37 -12.12
CA ILE A 54 10.04 -4.23 -11.73
C ILE A 54 9.41 -5.60 -11.47
N VAL A 55 9.56 -6.54 -12.43
CA VAL A 55 9.04 -7.90 -12.27
C VAL A 55 9.61 -8.60 -11.03
N ASN A 56 10.88 -8.36 -10.73
CA ASN A 56 11.51 -8.90 -9.52
C ASN A 56 10.90 -8.32 -8.24
N GLN A 57 10.60 -7.02 -8.21
CA GLN A 57 9.93 -6.38 -7.06
C GLN A 57 8.50 -6.93 -6.87
N ASP A 58 7.74 -7.09 -7.96
CA ASP A 58 6.42 -7.70 -7.91
C ASP A 58 6.48 -9.15 -7.41
N LEU A 59 7.47 -9.93 -7.87
CA LEU A 59 7.71 -11.29 -7.41
C LEU A 59 8.04 -11.36 -5.91
N GLU A 60 8.84 -10.40 -5.43
CA GLU A 60 9.18 -10.27 -4.02
C GLU A 60 7.93 -9.97 -3.18
N ALA A 61 7.11 -9.03 -3.62
CA ALA A 61 5.85 -8.69 -2.97
C ALA A 61 4.89 -9.90 -2.91
N VAL A 62 4.75 -10.64 -4.01
CA VAL A 62 3.95 -11.87 -4.06
C VAL A 62 4.50 -12.94 -3.12
N TYR A 63 5.82 -13.12 -3.08
CA TYR A 63 6.47 -14.08 -2.18
C TYR A 63 6.18 -13.76 -0.72
N TYR A 64 6.41 -12.52 -0.30
CA TYR A 64 6.18 -12.10 1.09
C TYR A 64 4.71 -12.05 1.47
N SER A 65 3.80 -11.79 0.52
CA SER A 65 2.36 -11.86 0.78
C SER A 65 1.84 -13.26 1.12
N SER A 66 2.67 -14.29 0.97
CA SER A 66 2.34 -15.66 1.36
C SER A 66 2.61 -15.96 2.83
N PHE A 67 3.24 -15.06 3.57
CA PHE A 67 3.55 -15.22 5.00
C PHE A 67 2.65 -14.32 5.84
N VAL A 68 2.06 -14.89 6.89
CA VAL A 68 1.08 -14.19 7.75
C VAL A 68 1.66 -12.95 8.44
N ASP A 69 2.95 -12.99 8.80
CA ASP A 69 3.67 -11.90 9.46
C ASP A 69 4.06 -10.75 8.51
N GLN A 70 3.91 -10.96 7.20
CA GLN A 70 4.30 -9.97 6.18
C GLN A 70 3.16 -9.63 5.20
N ALA A 71 2.11 -10.43 5.20
CA ALA A 71 0.94 -10.18 4.38
C ALA A 71 0.10 -9.03 4.93
N GLU A 72 -0.37 -8.17 4.05
CA GLU A 72 -1.24 -7.04 4.38
C GLU A 72 -2.52 -7.05 3.55
N GLY A 73 -3.52 -6.27 3.99
CA GLY A 73 -4.78 -6.06 3.28
C GLY A 73 -5.46 -7.35 2.86
N VAL A 74 -5.83 -7.44 1.59
CA VAL A 74 -6.57 -8.59 1.01
C VAL A 74 -5.76 -9.89 1.06
N SER A 75 -4.43 -9.83 0.95
CA SER A 75 -3.59 -11.02 1.04
C SER A 75 -3.65 -11.65 2.43
N LEU A 76 -3.60 -10.82 3.48
CA LEU A 76 -3.76 -11.27 4.86
C LEU A 76 -5.17 -11.83 5.12
N ASP A 77 -6.21 -11.20 4.57
CA ASP A 77 -7.59 -11.68 4.71
C ASP A 77 -7.76 -13.06 4.06
N ARG A 78 -7.15 -13.30 2.89
CA ARG A 78 -7.14 -14.60 2.22
C ARG A 78 -6.38 -15.66 3.01
N LEU A 79 -5.23 -15.31 3.58
CA LEU A 79 -4.49 -16.21 4.46
C LEU A 79 -5.33 -16.54 5.72
N GLY A 80 -5.94 -15.54 6.34
CA GLY A 80 -6.82 -15.73 7.50
C GLY A 80 -8.00 -16.66 7.19
N SER A 81 -8.60 -16.55 6.01
CA SER A 81 -9.72 -17.39 5.60
C SER A 81 -9.35 -18.89 5.54
N ASN A 82 -8.10 -19.23 5.24
CA ASN A 82 -7.63 -20.63 5.26
C ASN A 82 -7.65 -21.22 6.68
N TYR A 83 -7.66 -20.38 7.70
CA TYR A 83 -7.71 -20.76 9.12
C TYR A 83 -9.06 -20.42 9.76
N SER A 84 -10.09 -20.11 8.95
CA SER A 84 -11.42 -19.68 9.42
C SER A 84 -11.37 -18.41 10.28
N VAL A 85 -10.39 -17.55 10.06
CA VAL A 85 -10.26 -16.24 10.70
C VAL A 85 -10.73 -15.17 9.72
N THR A 86 -11.62 -14.28 10.17
CA THR A 86 -12.11 -13.14 9.39
C THR A 86 -11.72 -11.85 10.10
N ARG A 87 -11.43 -10.81 9.33
CA ARG A 87 -11.17 -9.48 9.86
C ARG A 87 -12.43 -8.93 10.52
N ASN A 88 -12.28 -8.32 11.69
CA ASN A 88 -13.37 -7.54 12.26
C ASN A 88 -13.73 -6.38 11.31
N PRO A 89 -15.03 -6.17 11.04
CA PRO A 89 -15.44 -5.03 10.23
C PRO A 89 -15.05 -3.71 10.89
N ALA A 90 -14.84 -2.69 10.10
CA ALA A 90 -14.67 -1.33 10.61
C ALA A 90 -15.92 -0.91 11.39
N GLN A 91 -15.72 -0.29 12.53
CA GLN A 91 -16.78 0.31 13.32
C GLN A 91 -16.62 1.82 13.30
N ALA A 92 -17.73 2.53 13.20
CA ALA A 92 -17.74 3.98 13.28
C ALA A 92 -17.26 4.41 14.68
N ALA A 93 -16.43 5.43 14.74
CA ALA A 93 -16.07 6.07 15.99
C ALA A 93 -17.26 6.88 16.50
N THR A 94 -17.50 6.85 17.81
CA THR A 94 -18.49 7.70 18.46
C THR A 94 -17.80 8.72 19.34
N VAL A 95 -18.34 9.94 19.38
CA VAL A 95 -17.84 11.05 20.20
C VAL A 95 -19.04 11.72 20.86
N MET A 96 -18.86 12.18 22.10
CA MET A 96 -19.85 13.01 22.78
C MET A 96 -19.55 14.48 22.44
N LEU A 97 -20.57 15.23 22.04
CA LEU A 97 -20.48 16.65 21.75
C LEU A 97 -21.31 17.44 22.77
N ASP A 98 -20.73 18.50 23.30
CA ASP A 98 -21.43 19.46 24.16
C ASP A 98 -21.83 20.67 23.31
N PHE A 99 -23.10 20.98 23.29
CA PHE A 99 -23.65 22.13 22.58
C PHE A 99 -23.95 23.27 23.53
N THR A 100 -23.69 24.50 23.07
CA THR A 100 -24.08 25.73 23.79
C THR A 100 -24.74 26.68 22.83
N GLY A 101 -25.88 27.29 23.27
CA GLY A 101 -26.62 28.19 22.41
C GLY A 101 -27.87 28.76 23.08
N THR A 102 -28.83 29.19 22.28
CA THR A 102 -30.10 29.70 22.79
C THR A 102 -30.99 28.60 23.32
N THR A 103 -31.59 28.80 24.50
CA THR A 103 -32.57 27.92 25.10
C THR A 103 -33.63 27.47 24.11
N GLY A 104 -33.97 26.19 24.08
CA GLY A 104 -34.98 25.61 23.20
C GLY A 104 -34.54 25.41 21.75
N THR A 105 -33.28 25.69 21.39
CA THR A 105 -32.77 25.36 20.07
C THR A 105 -32.73 23.86 19.90
N VAL A 106 -33.32 23.34 18.81
CA VAL A 106 -33.34 21.92 18.46
C VAL A 106 -32.28 21.66 17.42
N ILE A 107 -31.41 20.67 17.69
CA ILE A 107 -30.41 20.13 16.75
C ILE A 107 -30.95 18.76 16.31
N PRO A 108 -31.35 18.61 15.06
CA PRO A 108 -31.92 17.34 14.56
C PRO A 108 -30.87 16.23 14.50
N GLU A 109 -31.33 14.99 14.57
CA GLU A 109 -30.54 13.82 14.12
C GLU A 109 -30.09 14.02 12.66
N GLU A 110 -29.08 13.28 12.23
CA GLU A 110 -28.46 13.39 10.90
C GLU A 110 -27.78 14.76 10.61
N THR A 111 -27.70 15.66 11.60
CA THR A 111 -26.91 16.88 11.44
C THR A 111 -25.43 16.55 11.39
N VAL A 112 -24.74 17.00 10.33
CA VAL A 112 -23.32 16.72 10.11
C VAL A 112 -22.46 17.85 10.68
N TYR A 113 -21.45 17.49 11.44
CA TYR A 113 -20.42 18.37 11.97
C TYR A 113 -19.05 17.95 11.44
N THR A 114 -18.27 18.91 11.00
CA THR A 114 -16.93 18.66 10.46
C THR A 114 -15.89 19.24 11.42
N THR A 115 -14.88 18.44 11.73
CA THR A 115 -13.72 18.92 12.52
C THR A 115 -12.83 19.82 11.66
N GLU A 116 -11.91 20.57 12.30
CA GLU A 116 -10.89 21.36 11.59
C GLU A 116 -10.01 20.50 10.66
N SER A 117 -9.82 19.23 10.99
CA SER A 117 -9.08 18.25 10.16
C SER A 117 -9.90 17.63 9.03
N GLY A 118 -11.19 18.00 8.88
CA GLY A 118 -12.06 17.53 7.82
C GLY A 118 -12.74 16.19 8.11
N VAL A 119 -12.72 15.70 9.37
CA VAL A 119 -13.48 14.49 9.76
C VAL A 119 -14.92 14.88 10.04
N GLU A 120 -15.85 14.16 9.42
CA GLU A 120 -17.29 14.38 9.56
C GLU A 120 -17.88 13.43 10.61
N PHE A 121 -18.74 13.99 11.47
CA PHE A 121 -19.56 13.27 12.45
C PHE A 121 -21.03 13.62 12.22
N GLU A 122 -21.87 12.64 12.37
CA GLU A 122 -23.32 12.77 12.21
C GLU A 122 -23.99 12.57 13.56
N MET A 123 -24.97 13.41 13.87
CA MET A 123 -25.78 13.29 15.09
C MET A 123 -26.62 12.04 15.06
N VAL A 124 -26.53 11.23 16.12
CA VAL A 124 -27.31 10.01 16.28
C VAL A 124 -28.70 10.29 16.84
N ASP A 125 -28.81 11.30 17.72
CA ASP A 125 -30.05 11.68 18.40
C ASP A 125 -30.35 13.16 18.25
N THR A 126 -31.64 13.53 18.25
CA THR A 126 -32.05 14.94 18.31
C THR A 126 -31.77 15.50 19.70
N VAL A 127 -31.06 16.63 19.78
CA VAL A 127 -30.75 17.32 21.03
C VAL A 127 -31.51 18.63 21.08
N THR A 128 -32.15 18.93 22.22
CA THR A 128 -32.77 20.24 22.51
C THR A 128 -32.01 20.92 23.64
N LEU A 129 -31.54 22.15 23.42
CA LEU A 129 -30.84 22.89 24.44
C LEU A 129 -31.77 23.29 25.60
N ASP A 130 -31.33 23.01 26.83
CA ASP A 130 -32.05 23.27 28.06
C ASP A 130 -32.15 24.77 28.42
N ASP A 131 -32.77 25.08 29.56
CA ASP A 131 -32.94 26.46 30.05
C ASP A 131 -31.60 27.17 30.33
N SER A 132 -30.52 26.44 30.48
CA SER A 132 -29.15 26.99 30.59
C SER A 132 -28.45 27.15 29.24
N GLY A 133 -29.10 26.77 28.15
CA GLY A 133 -28.58 26.83 26.79
C GLY A 133 -27.56 25.71 26.49
N LYS A 134 -27.68 24.58 27.16
CA LYS A 134 -26.77 23.40 26.99
C LYS A 134 -27.53 22.16 26.52
N GLY A 135 -26.84 21.30 25.79
CA GLY A 135 -27.34 20.03 25.31
C GLY A 135 -26.23 19.06 24.97
#